data_3d328184cfdbb7b3ca0be7b83975c26a
#
_entry.id   3d328184cfdbb7b3ca0be7b83975c26a
#
_cell.length_a   1.000
_cell.length_b   1.000
_cell.length_c   1.000
_cell.angle_alpha   90.00
_cell.angle_beta   90.00
_cell.angle_gamma   90.00
#
_symmetry.space_group_name_H-M   'P 1'
#
loop_
_entity.id
_entity.type
_entity.pdbx_description
1 polymer ?
#
loop_
_entity_poly.entity_id
_entity_poly.type
_entity_poly.pdbx_seq_one_letter_code
_entity_poly.pdbx_strand_id
1 'polypeptide(L)'
;MAANIGPIVIVLIVAVVVLLLLVLWLTRQLSLLRKRVAGLTRGEDGDLGDVLGAHLERVYELGREVERLGTRTNRLEAAAPRAFQRVGLVRFNPFEDTGGNQSFALALLDADGNGWVLSSLHARTGTRVYAKAIRGGRSDGALSDEESAAIKQAMA
;
A
#
# COMPACT_ATOMS: atom_id res chain seq x y z
N MET A 1 83.45 8.04 -45.80
CA MET A 1 82.19 8.31 -45.09
C MET A 1 81.07 7.32 -45.41
N ALA A 2 81.28 6.20 -46.08
CA ALA A 2 80.23 5.24 -46.48
C ALA A 2 80.13 3.97 -45.58
N ALA A 3 81.03 3.83 -44.58
CA ALA A 3 81.15 2.56 -43.84
C ALA A 3 80.11 2.38 -42.69
N ASN A 4 79.34 3.40 -42.31
CA ASN A 4 78.46 3.32 -41.14
C ASN A 4 76.92 3.30 -41.48
N ILE A 5 76.57 3.29 -42.76
CA ILE A 5 75.20 3.28 -43.20
C ILE A 5 74.55 1.90 -43.02
N GLY A 6 75.30 0.83 -43.24
CA GLY A 6 74.78 -0.54 -43.09
C GLY A 6 74.25 -0.88 -41.70
N PRO A 7 75.04 -0.65 -40.62
CA PRO A 7 74.56 -0.96 -39.27
C PRO A 7 73.39 -0.08 -38.83
N ILE A 8 73.35 1.16 -39.27
CA ILE A 8 72.22 2.07 -38.93
C ILE A 8 70.91 1.60 -39.59
N VAL A 9 70.95 1.15 -40.85
CA VAL A 9 69.81 0.62 -41.57
C VAL A 9 69.31 -0.68 -40.92
N ILE A 10 70.20 -1.55 -40.48
CA ILE A 10 69.78 -2.80 -39.76
C ILE A 10 69.09 -2.48 -38.43
N VAL A 11 69.65 -1.55 -37.65
CA VAL A 11 69.02 -1.12 -36.38
C VAL A 11 67.67 -0.54 -36.63
N LEU A 12 67.46 0.26 -37.67
CA LEU A 12 66.16 0.88 -38.00
C LEU A 12 65.14 -0.17 -38.44
N ILE A 13 65.54 -1.18 -39.22
CA ILE A 13 64.66 -2.30 -39.62
C ILE A 13 64.26 -3.12 -38.40
N VAL A 14 65.23 -3.45 -37.51
CA VAL A 14 64.92 -4.15 -36.27
C VAL A 14 63.93 -3.36 -35.37
N ALA A 15 64.12 -2.04 -35.24
CA ALA A 15 63.22 -1.18 -34.48
C ALA A 15 61.82 -1.17 -35.07
N VAL A 16 61.66 -1.10 -36.40
CA VAL A 16 60.35 -1.14 -37.09
C VAL A 16 59.71 -2.51 -36.89
N VAL A 17 60.43 -3.60 -36.97
CA VAL A 17 59.93 -4.96 -36.76
C VAL A 17 59.44 -5.12 -35.31
N VAL A 18 60.18 -4.66 -34.32
CA VAL A 18 59.83 -4.68 -32.91
C VAL A 18 58.53 -3.84 -32.66
N LEU A 19 58.44 -2.65 -33.28
CA LEU A 19 57.28 -1.79 -33.16
C LEU A 19 56.04 -2.44 -33.78
N LEU A 20 56.17 -3.09 -34.93
CA LEU A 20 55.06 -3.83 -35.55
C LEU A 20 54.60 -5.01 -34.69
N LEU A 21 55.55 -5.76 -34.12
CA LEU A 21 55.22 -6.86 -33.19
C LEU A 21 54.50 -6.34 -31.93
N LEU A 22 54.93 -5.20 -31.41
CA LEU A 22 54.34 -4.57 -30.25
C LEU A 22 52.90 -4.07 -30.54
N VAL A 23 52.66 -3.47 -31.70
CA VAL A 23 51.33 -3.06 -32.15
C VAL A 23 50.45 -4.28 -32.34
N LEU A 24 50.91 -5.34 -32.96
CA LEU A 24 50.19 -6.61 -33.14
C LEU A 24 49.83 -7.25 -31.77
N TRP A 25 50.75 -7.20 -30.83
CA TRP A 25 50.53 -7.72 -29.48
C TRP A 25 49.47 -6.87 -28.72
N LEU A 26 49.58 -5.54 -28.82
CA LEU A 26 48.63 -4.62 -28.20
C LEU A 26 47.19 -4.77 -28.78
N THR A 27 47.08 -4.88 -30.10
CA THR A 27 45.78 -5.08 -30.78
C THR A 27 45.13 -6.42 -30.39
N ARG A 28 45.98 -7.46 -30.21
CA ARG A 28 45.52 -8.77 -29.74
C ARG A 28 45.08 -8.72 -28.27
N GLN A 29 45.79 -8.02 -27.41
CA GLN A 29 45.39 -7.77 -26.02
C GLN A 29 44.06 -7.01 -25.95
N LEU A 30 43.90 -5.95 -26.73
CA LEU A 30 42.68 -5.16 -26.79
C LEU A 30 41.48 -6.00 -27.28
N SER A 31 41.69 -6.87 -28.27
CA SER A 31 40.64 -7.75 -28.78
C SER A 31 40.23 -8.83 -27.79
N LEU A 32 41.16 -9.32 -26.97
CA LEU A 32 40.87 -10.26 -25.88
C LEU A 32 40.11 -9.61 -24.73
N LEU A 33 40.46 -8.36 -24.36
CA LEU A 33 39.71 -7.59 -23.39
C LEU A 33 38.27 -7.29 -23.90
N ARG A 34 38.14 -6.85 -25.16
CA ARG A 34 36.82 -6.63 -25.79
C ARG A 34 35.97 -7.90 -25.80
N LYS A 35 36.59 -9.09 -26.09
CA LYS A 35 35.89 -10.38 -26.03
C LYS A 35 35.48 -10.78 -24.60
N ARG A 36 36.31 -10.45 -23.59
CA ARG A 36 35.95 -10.71 -22.18
C ARG A 36 34.84 -9.80 -21.68
N VAL A 37 34.86 -8.52 -22.03
CA VAL A 37 33.76 -7.59 -21.69
C VAL A 37 32.51 -7.94 -22.49
N ALA A 38 32.63 -8.27 -23.78
CA ALA A 38 31.47 -8.73 -24.56
C ALA A 38 30.94 -10.11 -24.10
N GLY A 39 31.79 -10.96 -23.49
CA GLY A 39 31.33 -12.23 -22.89
C GLY A 39 30.61 -12.06 -21.56
N LEU A 40 30.90 -11.00 -20.81
CA LEU A 40 30.13 -10.63 -19.61
C LEU A 40 28.82 -9.95 -19.94
N THR A 41 28.71 -9.29 -21.10
CA THR A 41 27.45 -8.72 -21.64
C THR A 41 26.68 -9.70 -22.51
N ARG A 42 27.26 -10.84 -22.96
CA ARG A 42 26.62 -11.85 -23.81
C ARG A 42 26.04 -13.05 -23.04
N GLY A 43 26.19 -13.08 -21.71
CA GLY A 43 25.64 -14.13 -20.84
C GLY A 43 24.16 -13.99 -20.52
N GLU A 44 23.58 -12.81 -20.73
CA GLU A 44 22.15 -12.52 -20.63
C GLU A 44 21.86 -11.43 -21.65
N ASP A 45 21.64 -11.86 -22.91
CA ASP A 45 21.13 -10.98 -23.97
C ASP A 45 19.62 -10.71 -23.77
N GLY A 46 19.28 -10.12 -22.61
CA GLY A 46 18.28 -9.11 -22.53
C GLY A 46 19.06 -7.81 -22.46
N ASP A 47 18.91 -6.97 -23.46
CA ASP A 47 19.53 -5.65 -23.50
C ASP A 47 19.37 -4.99 -22.13
N LEU A 48 20.50 -4.60 -21.49
CA LEU A 48 20.47 -3.92 -20.18
C LEU A 48 19.49 -2.74 -20.22
N GLY A 49 19.28 -2.15 -21.40
CA GLY A 49 18.26 -1.16 -21.70
C GLY A 49 16.83 -1.71 -21.56
N ASP A 50 16.57 -2.93 -22.04
CA ASP A 50 15.24 -3.56 -21.94
C ASP A 50 14.92 -3.94 -20.50
N VAL A 51 15.90 -4.48 -19.76
CA VAL A 51 15.73 -4.80 -18.33
C VAL A 51 15.51 -3.52 -17.51
N LEU A 52 16.30 -2.48 -17.77
CA LEU A 52 16.15 -1.19 -17.10
C LEU A 52 14.81 -0.53 -17.49
N GLY A 53 14.40 -0.61 -18.75
CA GLY A 53 13.12 -0.16 -19.25
C GLY A 53 11.96 -0.84 -18.55
N ALA A 54 11.99 -2.18 -18.46
CA ALA A 54 10.97 -2.98 -17.76
C ALA A 54 10.92 -2.65 -16.25
N HIS A 55 12.08 -2.42 -15.62
CA HIS A 55 12.11 -1.99 -14.22
C HIS A 55 11.54 -0.60 -14.02
N LEU A 56 11.85 0.36 -14.88
CA LEU A 56 11.28 1.70 -14.83
C LEU A 56 9.76 1.66 -15.03
N GLU A 57 9.26 0.90 -16.00
CA GLU A 57 7.82 0.73 -16.23
C GLU A 57 7.12 0.15 -14.99
N ARG A 58 7.73 -0.85 -14.37
CA ARG A 58 7.22 -1.45 -13.12
C ARG A 58 7.21 -0.45 -11.96
N VAL A 59 8.22 0.41 -11.85
CA VAL A 59 8.26 1.49 -10.84
C VAL A 59 7.13 2.50 -11.10
N TYR A 60 6.88 2.88 -12.34
CA TYR A 60 5.77 3.76 -12.71
C TYR A 60 4.40 3.12 -12.43
N GLU A 61 4.23 1.82 -12.69
CA GLU A 61 3.01 1.09 -12.37
C GLU A 61 2.77 1.02 -10.87
N LEU A 62 3.80 0.72 -10.09
CA LEU A 62 3.75 0.73 -8.63
C LEU A 62 3.42 2.12 -8.09
N GLY A 63 4.02 3.18 -8.64
CA GLY A 63 3.71 4.56 -8.27
C GLY A 63 2.22 4.88 -8.48
N ARG A 64 1.65 4.51 -9.62
CA ARG A 64 0.21 4.69 -9.90
C ARG A 64 -0.68 3.88 -8.96
N GLU A 65 -0.28 2.66 -8.61
CA GLU A 65 -1.05 1.83 -7.68
C GLU A 65 -1.01 2.39 -6.26
N VAL A 66 0.15 2.88 -5.80
CA VAL A 66 0.28 3.59 -4.53
C VAL A 66 -0.61 4.83 -4.48
N GLU A 67 -0.66 5.62 -5.54
CA GLU A 67 -1.54 6.80 -5.64
C GLU A 67 -3.02 6.41 -5.60
N ARG A 68 -3.41 5.35 -6.32
CA ARG A 68 -4.77 4.78 -6.26
C ARG A 68 -5.13 4.31 -4.85
N LEU A 69 -4.21 3.60 -4.19
CA LEU A 69 -4.41 3.13 -2.81
C LEU A 69 -4.55 4.32 -1.86
N GLY A 70 -3.70 5.35 -1.98
CA GLY A 70 -3.80 6.59 -1.21
C GLY A 70 -5.17 7.26 -1.37
N THR A 71 -5.66 7.38 -2.62
CA THR A 71 -7.00 7.93 -2.90
C THR A 71 -8.12 7.09 -2.28
N ARG A 72 -8.01 5.75 -2.33
CA ARG A 72 -8.98 4.85 -1.70
C ARG A 72 -8.96 4.97 -0.19
N THR A 73 -7.78 5.01 0.42
CA THR A 73 -7.60 5.18 1.87
C THR A 73 -8.21 6.49 2.34
N ASN A 74 -7.92 7.61 1.68
CA ASN A 74 -8.49 8.90 1.99
C ASN A 74 -10.03 8.91 1.91
N ARG A 75 -10.61 8.20 0.93
CA ARG A 75 -12.09 8.05 0.82
C ARG A 75 -12.65 7.22 1.97
N LEU A 76 -11.97 6.14 2.36
CA LEU A 76 -12.40 5.31 3.50
C LEU A 76 -12.29 6.07 4.80
N GLU A 77 -11.20 6.80 5.02
CA GLU A 77 -11.01 7.66 6.20
C GLU A 77 -12.07 8.77 6.27
N ALA A 78 -12.43 9.37 5.14
CA ALA A 78 -13.50 10.37 5.09
C ALA A 78 -14.90 9.77 5.32
N ALA A 79 -15.12 8.50 4.97
CA ALA A 79 -16.40 7.81 5.16
C ALA A 79 -16.53 7.14 6.55
N ALA A 80 -15.41 6.72 7.14
CA ALA A 80 -15.38 6.00 8.41
C ALA A 80 -16.11 6.71 9.55
N PRO A 81 -16.01 8.04 9.75
CA PRO A 81 -16.75 8.73 10.82
C PRO A 81 -18.28 8.62 10.72
N ARG A 82 -18.80 8.43 9.50
CA ARG A 82 -20.24 8.28 9.24
C ARG A 82 -20.75 6.85 9.34
N ALA A 83 -19.86 5.88 9.46
CA ALA A 83 -20.26 4.50 9.70
C ALA A 83 -20.71 4.32 11.16
N PHE A 84 -21.71 3.47 11.37
CA PHE A 84 -22.09 3.09 12.73
C PHE A 84 -20.97 2.24 13.34
N GLN A 85 -20.31 2.78 14.35
CA GLN A 85 -19.17 2.16 14.99
C GLN A 85 -19.27 2.13 16.52
N ARG A 86 -20.27 2.81 17.05
CA ARG A 86 -20.54 2.88 18.49
C ARG A 86 -21.84 2.14 18.77
N VAL A 87 -21.76 1.18 19.66
CA VAL A 87 -22.88 0.29 20.00
C VAL A 87 -23.11 0.29 21.50
N GLY A 88 -24.33 0.51 21.92
CA GLY A 88 -24.75 0.35 23.30
C GLY A 88 -25.97 -0.54 23.38
N LEU A 89 -25.95 -1.56 24.24
CA LEU A 89 -27.07 -2.48 24.43
C LEU A 89 -27.40 -2.61 25.91
N VAL A 90 -28.63 -2.25 26.26
CA VAL A 90 -29.18 -2.43 27.62
C VAL A 90 -30.32 -3.41 27.52
N ARG A 91 -30.26 -4.49 28.31
CA ARG A 91 -31.36 -5.44 28.46
C ARG A 91 -32.05 -5.21 29.79
N PHE A 92 -33.37 -5.27 29.79
CA PHE A 92 -34.18 -4.96 30.99
C PHE A 92 -35.48 -5.75 31.01
N ASN A 93 -36.16 -5.72 32.15
CA ASN A 93 -37.48 -6.27 32.32
C ASN A 93 -38.42 -5.14 32.75
N PRO A 94 -39.27 -4.64 31.84
CA PRO A 94 -40.21 -3.52 32.16
C PRO A 94 -41.41 -3.97 32.98
N PHE A 95 -41.62 -5.29 33.13
CA PHE A 95 -42.82 -5.85 33.81
C PHE A 95 -42.39 -6.97 34.76
N GLU A 96 -42.77 -6.86 36.03
CA GLU A 96 -42.40 -7.85 37.08
C GLU A 96 -42.92 -9.26 36.78
N ASP A 97 -44.00 -9.37 36.04
CA ASP A 97 -44.69 -10.62 35.71
C ASP A 97 -44.20 -11.33 34.44
N THR A 98 -43.31 -10.76 33.66
CA THR A 98 -42.72 -11.37 32.47
C THR A 98 -41.32 -11.89 32.83
N GLY A 99 -41.19 -13.19 32.95
CA GLY A 99 -39.89 -13.83 33.30
C GLY A 99 -38.80 -13.52 32.28
N GLY A 100 -37.67 -12.99 32.75
CA GLY A 100 -36.42 -12.79 31.98
C GLY A 100 -36.30 -11.40 31.34
N ASN A 101 -35.04 -10.94 31.19
CA ASN A 101 -34.68 -9.68 30.52
C ASN A 101 -34.77 -9.82 28.98
N GLN A 102 -36.01 -9.92 28.45
CA GLN A 102 -36.23 -10.08 27.01
C GLN A 102 -36.40 -8.74 26.29
N SER A 103 -36.74 -7.67 27.01
CA SER A 103 -36.72 -6.32 26.47
C SER A 103 -35.31 -5.78 26.37
N PHE A 104 -35.09 -4.90 25.42
CA PHE A 104 -33.79 -4.27 25.22
C PHE A 104 -33.92 -2.89 24.60
N ALA A 105 -32.88 -2.06 24.83
CA ALA A 105 -32.61 -0.83 24.09
C ALA A 105 -31.24 -0.97 23.44
N LEU A 106 -31.17 -0.75 22.12
CA LEU A 106 -29.96 -0.84 21.30
C LEU A 106 -29.72 0.51 20.65
N ALA A 107 -28.60 1.14 20.97
CA ALA A 107 -28.12 2.35 20.28
C ALA A 107 -27.03 1.98 19.26
N LEU A 108 -27.15 2.53 18.05
CA LEU A 108 -26.15 2.45 17.00
C LEU A 108 -25.84 3.87 16.54
N LEU A 109 -24.59 4.30 16.76
CA LEU A 109 -24.16 5.67 16.52
C LEU A 109 -22.87 5.70 15.68
N ASP A 110 -22.74 6.78 14.91
CA ASP A 110 -21.50 7.13 14.22
C ASP A 110 -20.50 7.81 15.18
N ALA A 111 -19.35 8.27 14.64
CA ALA A 111 -18.32 8.94 15.42
C ALA A 111 -18.80 10.23 16.09
N ASP A 112 -19.75 10.93 15.47
CA ASP A 112 -20.32 12.20 15.92
C ASP A 112 -21.53 12.01 16.85
N GLY A 113 -21.89 10.75 17.15
CA GLY A 113 -23.03 10.43 17.97
C GLY A 113 -24.38 10.54 17.25
N ASN A 114 -24.37 10.51 15.91
CA ASN A 114 -25.61 10.46 15.11
C ASN A 114 -25.96 9.00 14.80
N GLY A 115 -27.23 8.71 14.73
CA GLY A 115 -27.72 7.38 14.43
C GLY A 115 -29.15 7.17 14.93
N TRP A 116 -29.36 6.06 15.60
CA TRP A 116 -30.67 5.73 16.13
C TRP A 116 -30.57 4.79 17.33
N VAL A 117 -31.62 4.84 18.17
CA VAL A 117 -31.89 3.89 19.24
C VAL A 117 -33.13 3.09 18.89
N LEU A 118 -33.02 1.79 19.02
CA LEU A 118 -34.12 0.83 18.86
C LEU A 118 -34.43 0.25 20.24
N SER A 119 -35.68 0.32 20.65
CA SER A 119 -36.16 -0.35 21.86
C SER A 119 -37.22 -1.40 21.53
N SER A 120 -37.08 -2.55 22.15
CA SER A 120 -38.05 -3.65 22.07
C SER A 120 -38.61 -3.94 23.46
N LEU A 121 -39.92 -3.77 23.62
CA LEU A 121 -40.61 -4.05 24.84
C LEU A 121 -41.40 -5.37 24.70
N HIS A 122 -40.98 -6.36 25.44
CA HIS A 122 -41.65 -7.66 25.47
C HIS A 122 -42.67 -7.72 26.60
N ALA A 123 -43.92 -8.01 26.26
CA ALA A 123 -45.01 -8.20 27.20
C ALA A 123 -45.79 -9.50 26.88
N ARG A 124 -46.60 -9.99 27.79
CA ARG A 124 -47.43 -11.20 27.59
C ARG A 124 -48.36 -11.10 26.37
N THR A 125 -48.81 -9.92 26.04
CA THR A 125 -49.73 -9.64 24.91
C THR A 125 -49.03 -9.42 23.58
N GLY A 126 -47.65 -9.41 23.55
CA GLY A 126 -46.86 -9.21 22.35
C GLY A 126 -45.67 -8.33 22.59
N THR A 127 -44.84 -8.17 21.51
CA THR A 127 -43.69 -7.34 21.51
C THR A 127 -43.92 -6.05 20.71
N ARG A 128 -43.53 -4.92 21.28
CA ARG A 128 -43.60 -3.61 20.60
C ARG A 128 -42.16 -3.13 20.37
N VAL A 129 -41.90 -2.59 19.17
CA VAL A 129 -40.61 -2.05 18.77
C VAL A 129 -40.78 -0.59 18.44
N TYR A 130 -39.84 0.23 18.93
CA TYR A 130 -39.80 1.67 18.69
C TYR A 130 -38.39 2.02 18.20
N ALA A 131 -38.31 2.98 17.28
CA ALA A 131 -37.05 3.53 16.79
C ALA A 131 -37.08 5.05 16.90
N LYS A 132 -36.02 5.64 17.42
CA LYS A 132 -35.86 7.09 17.56
C LYS A 132 -34.51 7.52 16.96
N ALA A 133 -34.54 8.61 16.18
CA ALA A 133 -33.33 9.20 15.63
C ALA A 133 -32.52 9.89 16.72
N ILE A 134 -31.19 9.77 16.62
CA ILE A 134 -30.25 10.40 17.53
C ILE A 134 -29.35 11.33 16.72
N ARG A 135 -29.12 12.53 17.22
CA ARG A 135 -28.21 13.53 16.66
C ARG A 135 -27.32 14.07 17.77
N GLY A 136 -26.00 13.90 17.61
CA GLY A 136 -25.03 14.32 18.63
C GLY A 136 -25.32 13.75 20.02
N GLY A 137 -25.75 12.48 20.10
CA GLY A 137 -26.11 11.80 21.36
C GLY A 137 -27.45 12.22 21.96
N ARG A 138 -28.31 12.98 21.24
CA ARG A 138 -29.60 13.49 21.71
C ARG A 138 -30.72 13.07 20.76
N SER A 139 -31.94 12.96 21.30
CA SER A 139 -33.18 12.72 20.52
C SER A 139 -34.09 13.94 20.59
N ASP A 140 -34.84 14.18 19.51
CA ASP A 140 -35.90 15.21 19.47
C ASP A 140 -37.14 14.81 20.32
N GLY A 141 -37.28 13.51 20.60
CA GLY A 141 -38.37 12.98 21.44
C GLY A 141 -37.87 12.52 22.82
N ALA A 142 -38.81 12.30 23.72
CA ALA A 142 -38.50 11.77 25.06
C ALA A 142 -37.89 10.38 24.95
N LEU A 143 -36.75 10.18 25.63
CA LEU A 143 -36.08 8.89 25.77
C LEU A 143 -36.49 8.22 27.08
N SER A 144 -36.59 6.88 27.09
CA SER A 144 -36.67 6.13 28.36
C SER A 144 -35.27 6.10 29.03
N ASP A 145 -35.26 5.67 30.31
CA ASP A 145 -34.00 5.53 31.06
C ASP A 145 -33.07 4.50 30.41
N GLU A 146 -33.63 3.42 29.88
CA GLU A 146 -32.88 2.37 29.20
C GLU A 146 -32.32 2.82 27.83
N GLU A 147 -33.12 3.58 27.07
CA GLU A 147 -32.67 4.19 25.81
C GLU A 147 -31.54 5.19 26.08
N SER A 148 -31.67 6.01 27.12
CA SER A 148 -30.68 6.95 27.55
C SER A 148 -29.39 6.24 28.01
N ALA A 149 -29.54 5.13 28.75
CA ALA A 149 -28.42 4.30 29.19
C ALA A 149 -27.71 3.62 28.01
N ALA A 150 -28.46 3.12 27.01
CA ALA A 150 -27.87 2.54 25.78
C ALA A 150 -27.09 3.58 24.97
N ILE A 151 -27.62 4.79 24.81
CA ILE A 151 -26.92 5.89 24.14
C ILE A 151 -25.63 6.25 24.92
N LYS A 152 -25.71 6.38 26.24
CA LYS A 152 -24.55 6.68 27.09
C LYS A 152 -23.48 5.60 26.97
N GLN A 153 -23.87 4.33 26.94
CA GLN A 153 -22.95 3.20 26.74
C GLN A 153 -22.29 3.25 25.35
N ALA A 154 -23.02 3.60 24.30
CA ALA A 154 -22.49 3.76 22.96
C ALA A 154 -21.51 4.94 22.85
N MET A 155 -21.68 5.98 23.64
CA MET A 155 -20.85 7.20 23.64
C MET A 155 -19.59 7.10 24.51
N ALA A 156 -19.50 6.11 25.41
CA ALA A 156 -18.35 5.86 26.25
C ALA A 156 -17.19 5.24 25.48
#